data_b4c42bdba8ff381ea3eeac55955ade72
#
_entry.id   b4c42bdba8ff381ea3eeac55955ade72
#
_cell.length_a   1.000
_cell.length_b   1.000
_cell.length_c   1.000
_cell.angle_alpha   90.00
_cell.angle_beta   90.00
_cell.angle_gamma   90.00
#
_symmetry.space_group_name_H-M   'P 1'
#
loop_
_entity.id
_entity.type
_entity.pdbx_description
1 polymer ?
#
loop_
_entity_poly.entity_id
_entity_poly.type
_entity_poly.pdbx_seq_one_letter_code
_entity_poly.pdbx_strand_id
1 'polypeptide(L)'
;MADGEKKFSMMMIVGMIVVGLLLAGGISYFIATKIVSDRTVDKKSSQRDPGVFVKLGDAKDGLIINIGGANSGRYLKIGLIVELKPDKKSAAATGKGTSPEEVKLADTAVYVLRSQKIEDFDPLKQEQLKELLKNEINKAFGDDRVYDVYITNFVLQ
;
A
#
# COMPACT_ATOMS: atom_id res chain seq x y z
N MET A 1 -75.69 -4.33 -0.66
CA MET A 1 -74.22 -4.01 -0.60
C MET A 1 -73.50 -5.30 -0.79
N ALA A 2 -72.93 -5.53 -1.96
CA ALA A 2 -72.31 -6.80 -2.30
C ALA A 2 -70.81 -6.66 -2.09
N ASP A 3 -70.31 -7.34 -1.04
CA ASP A 3 -68.90 -7.55 -0.83
C ASP A 3 -68.36 -8.55 -1.87
N GLY A 4 -67.74 -8.03 -2.91
CA GLY A 4 -67.06 -8.81 -3.91
C GLY A 4 -65.64 -9.24 -3.39
N GLU A 5 -65.59 -10.29 -2.60
CA GLU A 5 -64.31 -10.95 -2.30
C GLU A 5 -63.69 -11.46 -3.61
N LYS A 6 -62.72 -10.71 -4.11
CA LYS A 6 -61.88 -11.17 -5.20
C LYS A 6 -61.05 -12.36 -4.72
N LYS A 7 -61.54 -13.58 -4.95
CA LYS A 7 -60.78 -14.81 -4.77
C LYS A 7 -59.57 -14.75 -5.70
N PHE A 8 -58.43 -14.35 -5.18
CA PHE A 8 -57.17 -14.43 -5.92
C PHE A 8 -56.98 -15.89 -6.37
N SER A 9 -56.93 -16.10 -7.65
CA SER A 9 -56.71 -17.43 -8.19
C SER A 9 -55.37 -17.98 -7.63
N MET A 10 -55.41 -19.20 -7.11
CA MET A 10 -54.21 -19.90 -6.59
C MET A 10 -53.03 -19.84 -7.58
N MET A 11 -53.35 -19.86 -8.88
CA MET A 11 -52.41 -19.72 -9.97
C MET A 11 -51.70 -18.33 -9.99
N MET A 12 -52.43 -17.27 -9.61
CA MET A 12 -51.89 -15.90 -9.53
C MET A 12 -50.95 -15.75 -8.35
N ILE A 13 -51.22 -16.39 -7.21
CA ILE A 13 -50.39 -16.40 -6.02
C ILE A 13 -49.10 -17.14 -6.31
N VAL A 14 -49.16 -18.31 -6.96
CA VAL A 14 -47.96 -19.10 -7.36
C VAL A 14 -47.12 -18.30 -8.35
N GLY A 15 -47.73 -17.64 -9.33
CA GLY A 15 -47.01 -16.77 -10.28
C GLY A 15 -46.26 -15.63 -9.58
N MET A 16 -46.89 -14.98 -8.59
CA MET A 16 -46.28 -13.89 -7.84
C MET A 16 -45.07 -14.35 -6.98
N ILE A 17 -45.16 -15.54 -6.39
CA ILE A 17 -44.05 -16.15 -5.62
C ILE A 17 -42.86 -16.47 -6.55
N VAL A 18 -43.12 -17.03 -7.73
CA VAL A 18 -42.05 -17.36 -8.70
C VAL A 18 -41.35 -16.08 -9.17
N VAL A 19 -42.10 -15.04 -9.51
CA VAL A 19 -41.51 -13.74 -9.88
C VAL A 19 -40.71 -13.14 -8.74
N GLY A 20 -41.19 -13.20 -7.49
CA GLY A 20 -40.47 -12.74 -6.32
C GLY A 20 -39.11 -13.47 -6.10
N LEU A 21 -39.13 -14.80 -6.29
CA LEU A 21 -37.89 -15.60 -6.18
C LEU A 21 -36.86 -15.28 -7.27
N LEU A 22 -37.32 -15.06 -8.52
CA LEU A 22 -36.44 -14.67 -9.64
C LEU A 22 -35.83 -13.28 -9.42
N LEU A 23 -36.62 -12.32 -8.91
CA LEU A 23 -36.08 -10.99 -8.58
C LEU A 23 -35.10 -11.04 -7.41
N ALA A 24 -35.43 -11.76 -6.35
CA ALA A 24 -34.51 -11.92 -5.19
C ALA A 24 -33.21 -12.62 -5.59
N GLY A 25 -33.30 -13.68 -6.39
CA GLY A 25 -32.14 -14.40 -6.91
C GLY A 25 -31.30 -13.55 -7.86
N GLY A 26 -31.91 -12.78 -8.74
CA GLY A 26 -31.22 -11.88 -9.66
C GLY A 26 -30.51 -10.74 -8.95
N ILE A 27 -31.14 -10.12 -7.96
CA ILE A 27 -30.52 -9.06 -7.15
C ILE A 27 -29.36 -9.62 -6.32
N SER A 28 -29.55 -10.78 -5.68
CA SER A 28 -28.49 -11.45 -4.92
C SER A 28 -27.29 -11.82 -5.78
N TYR A 29 -27.52 -12.33 -6.98
CA TYR A 29 -26.47 -12.64 -7.95
C TYR A 29 -25.73 -11.39 -8.41
N PHE A 30 -26.46 -10.30 -8.70
CA PHE A 30 -25.86 -9.03 -9.11
C PHE A 30 -25.01 -8.39 -7.98
N ILE A 31 -25.53 -8.43 -6.75
CA ILE A 31 -24.79 -7.95 -5.57
C ILE A 31 -23.54 -8.81 -5.34
N ALA A 32 -23.66 -10.14 -5.42
CA ALA A 32 -22.52 -11.04 -5.26
C ALA A 32 -21.43 -10.80 -6.31
N THR A 33 -21.79 -10.60 -7.57
CA THR A 33 -20.82 -10.39 -8.65
C THR A 33 -20.20 -8.98 -8.63
N LYS A 34 -20.96 -7.95 -8.25
CA LYS A 34 -20.43 -6.57 -8.20
C LYS A 34 -19.72 -6.25 -6.89
N ILE A 35 -20.32 -6.52 -5.75
CA ILE A 35 -19.75 -6.15 -4.44
C ILE A 35 -18.59 -7.10 -4.04
N VAL A 36 -18.68 -8.38 -4.39
CA VAL A 36 -17.56 -9.30 -4.13
C VAL A 36 -16.38 -9.00 -5.05
N SER A 37 -16.61 -8.60 -6.29
CA SER A 37 -15.52 -8.15 -7.19
C SER A 37 -14.83 -6.89 -6.66
N ASP A 38 -15.56 -5.92 -6.11
CA ASP A 38 -14.96 -4.71 -5.56
C ASP A 38 -14.24 -4.95 -4.21
N ARG A 39 -14.70 -5.94 -3.42
CA ARG A 39 -14.00 -6.32 -2.17
C ARG A 39 -12.82 -7.26 -2.37
N THR A 40 -12.72 -7.91 -3.52
CA THR A 40 -11.53 -8.71 -3.88
C THR A 40 -10.39 -7.87 -4.42
N VAL A 41 -10.60 -6.59 -4.72
CA VAL A 41 -9.52 -5.67 -5.09
C VAL A 41 -8.65 -5.33 -3.88
N ASP A 42 -9.22 -5.24 -2.65
CA ASP A 42 -8.44 -5.00 -1.42
C ASP A 42 -7.86 -6.28 -0.79
N LYS A 43 -8.25 -7.46 -1.25
CA LYS A 43 -7.68 -8.75 -0.82
C LYS A 43 -6.91 -9.47 -1.91
N LYS A 44 -6.43 -8.73 -2.90
CA LYS A 44 -5.29 -9.16 -3.68
C LYS A 44 -4.00 -8.84 -2.89
N SER A 45 -3.88 -9.41 -1.69
CA SER A 45 -2.61 -10.02 -1.31
C SER A 45 -2.39 -11.14 -2.35
N SER A 46 -2.24 -10.71 -3.60
CA SER A 46 -1.70 -11.53 -4.66
C SER A 46 -0.55 -12.29 -4.03
N GLN A 47 -0.36 -13.51 -4.41
CA GLN A 47 0.89 -14.25 -4.39
C GLN A 47 1.97 -13.39 -5.06
N ARG A 48 2.34 -12.26 -4.39
CA ARG A 48 3.56 -11.55 -4.65
C ARG A 48 4.65 -12.49 -4.17
N ASP A 49 5.64 -12.72 -4.98
CA ASP A 49 6.85 -13.32 -4.48
C ASP A 49 7.28 -12.55 -3.22
N PRO A 50 7.68 -13.24 -2.14
CA PRO A 50 8.09 -12.56 -0.91
C PRO A 50 9.16 -11.54 -1.23
N GLY A 51 8.95 -10.29 -0.83
CA GLY A 51 9.91 -9.20 -1.06
C GLY A 51 11.20 -9.40 -0.28
N VAL A 52 12.27 -8.79 -0.75
CA VAL A 52 13.55 -8.70 -0.05
C VAL A 52 13.55 -7.41 0.76
N PHE A 53 13.71 -7.50 2.08
CA PHE A 53 13.76 -6.36 2.97
C PHE A 53 15.18 -5.85 3.13
N VAL A 54 15.42 -4.61 2.73
CA VAL A 54 16.71 -3.93 2.85
C VAL A 54 16.58 -2.81 3.88
N LYS A 55 17.35 -2.90 4.97
CA LYS A 55 17.40 -1.87 6.01
C LYS A 55 18.43 -0.82 5.62
N LEU A 56 18.04 0.46 5.65
CA LEU A 56 18.93 1.57 5.31
C LEU A 56 19.54 2.20 6.55
N GLY A 57 20.84 2.49 6.45
CA GLY A 57 21.60 3.13 7.51
C GLY A 57 22.15 2.16 8.56
N ASP A 58 22.57 2.72 9.71
CA ASP A 58 23.13 1.92 10.82
C ASP A 58 22.09 0.98 11.44
N ALA A 59 22.56 -0.16 11.95
CA ALA A 59 21.69 -1.19 12.52
C ALA A 59 20.90 -0.70 13.75
N LYS A 60 21.47 0.23 14.53
CA LYS A 60 20.84 0.78 15.74
C LYS A 60 20.15 2.11 15.49
N ASP A 61 20.81 2.98 14.73
CA ASP A 61 20.43 4.39 14.63
C ASP A 61 19.67 4.73 13.33
N GLY A 62 19.73 3.87 12.31
CA GLY A 62 19.17 4.16 11.01
C GLY A 62 19.97 5.25 10.27
N LEU A 63 19.27 6.15 9.60
CA LEU A 63 19.83 7.32 8.92
C LEU A 63 19.75 8.54 9.84
N ILE A 64 20.85 9.29 9.97
CA ILE A 64 20.87 10.59 10.65
C ILE A 64 21.14 11.66 9.59
N ILE A 65 20.20 12.56 9.41
CA ILE A 65 20.16 13.49 8.28
C ILE A 65 19.92 14.90 8.80
N ASN A 66 20.70 15.88 8.33
CA ASN A 66 20.41 17.30 8.55
C ASN A 66 19.29 17.72 7.58
N ILE A 67 18.22 18.34 8.11
CA ILE A 67 17.05 18.78 7.35
C ILE A 67 16.82 20.29 7.53
N GLY A 68 16.06 20.88 6.60
CA GLY A 68 15.73 22.31 6.66
C GLY A 68 16.85 23.25 6.23
N GLY A 69 17.86 22.71 5.53
CA GLY A 69 18.99 23.48 4.99
C GLY A 69 20.22 23.55 5.92
N ALA A 70 21.32 24.08 5.40
CA ALA A 70 22.64 24.02 6.02
C ALA A 70 22.71 24.73 7.40
N ASN A 71 21.84 25.69 7.64
CA ASN A 71 21.85 26.52 8.87
C ASN A 71 20.71 26.21 9.83
N SER A 72 19.89 25.18 9.55
CA SER A 72 18.72 24.88 10.39
C SER A 72 19.07 24.28 11.75
N GLY A 73 20.24 23.64 11.86
CA GLY A 73 20.65 22.89 13.06
C GLY A 73 19.71 21.74 13.44
N ARG A 74 18.80 21.36 12.55
CA ARG A 74 17.80 20.30 12.79
C ARG A 74 18.25 18.98 12.22
N TYR A 75 18.03 17.92 12.98
CA TYR A 75 18.40 16.57 12.61
C TYR A 75 17.20 15.63 12.63
N LEU A 76 17.08 14.85 11.56
CA LEU A 76 16.16 13.74 11.47
C LEU A 76 16.94 12.44 11.68
N LYS A 77 16.52 11.66 12.67
CA LYS A 77 16.93 10.27 12.84
C LYS A 77 15.76 9.39 12.40
N ILE A 78 15.98 8.60 11.34
CA ILE A 78 14.93 7.79 10.73
C ILE A 78 15.44 6.38 10.43
N GLY A 79 14.68 5.38 10.84
CA GLY A 79 14.88 4.00 10.44
C GLY A 79 14.00 3.67 9.23
N LEU A 80 14.62 3.29 8.13
CA LEU A 80 13.93 2.90 6.90
C LEU A 80 14.21 1.45 6.55
N ILE A 81 13.15 0.75 6.13
CA ILE A 81 13.24 -0.56 5.49
C ILE A 81 12.53 -0.46 4.15
N VAL A 82 13.21 -0.86 3.09
CA VAL A 82 12.66 -0.89 1.73
C VAL A 82 12.40 -2.34 1.35
N GLU A 83 11.19 -2.63 0.94
CA GLU A 83 10.81 -3.93 0.39
C GLU A 83 10.98 -3.91 -1.13
N LEU A 84 11.89 -4.73 -1.62
CA LEU A 84 12.22 -4.84 -3.04
C LEU A 84 11.62 -6.10 -3.66
N LYS A 85 11.29 -6.04 -4.93
CA LYS A 85 10.99 -7.23 -5.74
C LYS A 85 12.19 -8.18 -5.71
N PRO A 86 11.97 -9.50 -5.51
CA PRO A 86 13.07 -10.46 -5.56
C PRO A 86 13.65 -10.49 -6.97
N ASP A 87 14.92 -10.13 -7.11
CA ASP A 87 15.66 -10.26 -8.35
C ASP A 87 16.59 -11.47 -8.23
N LYS A 88 16.68 -12.29 -9.28
CA LYS A 88 17.55 -13.48 -9.31
C LYS A 88 19.03 -13.14 -9.10
N LYS A 89 19.39 -11.86 -9.25
CA LYS A 89 20.76 -11.36 -9.04
C LYS A 89 21.03 -10.86 -7.62
N SER A 90 20.01 -10.41 -6.88
CA SER A 90 20.20 -9.87 -5.52
C SER A 90 20.18 -10.93 -4.41
N ALA A 91 19.83 -12.17 -4.71
CA ALA A 91 19.94 -13.29 -3.76
C ALA A 91 21.38 -13.61 -3.32
N ALA A 92 22.39 -13.04 -3.97
CA ALA A 92 23.82 -13.26 -3.65
C ALA A 92 24.43 -12.23 -2.69
N ALA A 93 23.68 -11.20 -2.25
CA ALA A 93 24.22 -10.08 -1.47
C ALA A 93 23.99 -10.19 0.05
N THR A 94 23.83 -11.40 0.60
CA THR A 94 23.88 -11.65 2.05
C THR A 94 25.30 -11.68 2.62
N GLY A 95 26.29 -11.20 1.86
CA GLY A 95 27.65 -11.03 2.32
C GLY A 95 27.81 -9.75 3.16
N LYS A 96 28.73 -9.77 4.13
CA LYS A 96 29.07 -8.72 5.11
C LYS A 96 29.56 -7.37 4.52
N GLY A 97 29.14 -6.97 3.32
CA GLY A 97 29.50 -5.72 2.67
C GLY A 97 28.26 -5.02 2.12
N THR A 98 28.25 -3.69 2.15
CA THR A 98 27.18 -2.87 1.56
C THR A 98 27.14 -3.10 0.05
N SER A 99 26.04 -3.58 -0.49
CA SER A 99 25.92 -3.79 -1.93
C SER A 99 25.81 -2.44 -2.67
N PRO A 100 26.23 -2.35 -3.94
CA PRO A 100 26.04 -1.13 -4.73
C PRO A 100 24.58 -0.67 -4.79
N GLU A 101 23.64 -1.61 -4.74
CA GLU A 101 22.20 -1.34 -4.69
C GLU A 101 21.80 -0.67 -3.37
N GLU A 102 22.31 -1.17 -2.23
CA GLU A 102 22.08 -0.56 -0.92
C GLU A 102 22.63 0.85 -0.83
N VAL A 103 23.82 1.10 -1.39
CA VAL A 103 24.42 2.44 -1.45
C VAL A 103 23.51 3.38 -2.23
N LYS A 104 23.02 2.95 -3.39
CA LYS A 104 22.12 3.74 -4.24
C LYS A 104 20.79 4.01 -3.57
N LEU A 105 20.22 3.02 -2.88
CA LEU A 105 19.01 3.17 -2.06
C LEU A 105 19.19 4.21 -0.96
N ALA A 106 20.28 4.09 -0.20
CA ALA A 106 20.58 5.00 0.90
C ALA A 106 20.83 6.43 0.40
N ASP A 107 21.60 6.60 -0.67
CA ASP A 107 21.87 7.90 -1.28
C ASP A 107 20.59 8.58 -1.75
N THR A 108 19.74 7.84 -2.49
CA THR A 108 18.44 8.36 -2.95
C THR A 108 17.54 8.74 -1.77
N ALA A 109 17.44 7.89 -0.74
CA ALA A 109 16.63 8.17 0.43
C ALA A 109 17.11 9.42 1.18
N VAL A 110 18.42 9.57 1.38
CA VAL A 110 19.03 10.74 2.00
C VAL A 110 18.76 12.00 1.18
N TYR A 111 18.91 11.93 -0.14
CA TYR A 111 18.62 13.05 -1.03
C TYR A 111 17.15 13.51 -0.91
N VAL A 112 16.21 12.58 -0.99
CA VAL A 112 14.78 12.87 -0.88
C VAL A 112 14.46 13.49 0.47
N LEU A 113 14.92 12.89 1.57
CA LEU A 113 14.62 13.38 2.92
C LEU A 113 15.22 14.76 3.19
N ARG A 114 16.43 15.05 2.68
CA ARG A 114 17.06 16.37 2.81
C ARG A 114 16.35 17.47 2.04
N SER A 115 15.64 17.12 0.98
CA SER A 115 14.89 18.06 0.15
C SER A 115 13.52 18.44 0.74
N GLN A 116 13.05 17.70 1.75
CA GLN A 116 11.76 17.95 2.39
C GLN A 116 11.82 19.14 3.36
N LYS A 117 10.66 19.75 3.52
CA LYS A 117 10.45 20.76 4.58
C LYS A 117 10.09 20.09 5.90
N ILE A 118 10.25 20.80 7.00
CA ILE A 118 9.95 20.28 8.35
C ILE A 118 8.48 19.87 8.47
N GLU A 119 7.58 20.63 7.83
CA GLU A 119 6.14 20.36 7.83
C GLU A 119 5.75 19.07 7.08
N ASP A 120 6.65 18.55 6.25
CA ASP A 120 6.41 17.30 5.49
C ASP A 120 6.69 16.06 6.33
N PHE A 121 7.29 16.24 7.51
CA PHE A 121 7.53 15.20 8.50
C PHE A 121 6.42 15.07 9.54
N ASP A 122 5.28 15.73 9.34
CA ASP A 122 4.10 15.57 10.17
C ASP A 122 3.58 14.13 10.11
N PRO A 123 3.18 13.52 11.26
CA PRO A 123 2.62 12.17 11.26
C PRO A 123 1.45 11.97 10.30
N LEU A 124 0.65 12.99 10.03
CA LEU A 124 -0.46 12.94 9.09
C LEU A 124 -0.02 12.83 7.63
N LYS A 125 1.23 13.21 7.33
CA LYS A 125 1.83 13.14 5.99
C LYS A 125 2.76 11.93 5.81
N GLN A 126 2.85 11.06 6.79
CA GLN A 126 3.78 9.91 6.76
C GLN A 126 3.57 8.99 5.56
N GLU A 127 2.33 8.75 5.17
CA GLU A 127 2.03 7.94 3.96
C GLU A 127 2.49 8.65 2.68
N GLN A 128 2.33 9.97 2.60
CA GLN A 128 2.82 10.74 1.45
C GLN A 128 4.35 10.70 1.35
N LEU A 129 5.04 10.74 2.48
CA LEU A 129 6.50 10.61 2.54
C LEU A 129 6.98 9.22 2.07
N LYS A 130 6.29 8.15 2.47
CA LYS A 130 6.59 6.80 2.00
C LYS A 130 6.40 6.66 0.50
N GLU A 131 5.27 7.15 -0.03
CA GLU A 131 5.01 7.13 -1.48
C GLU A 131 6.03 7.95 -2.27
N LEU A 132 6.43 9.11 -1.75
CA LEU A 132 7.48 9.92 -2.36
C LEU A 132 8.82 9.17 -2.41
N LEU A 133 9.24 8.56 -1.29
CA LEU A 133 10.45 7.75 -1.22
C LEU A 133 10.40 6.59 -2.21
N LYS A 134 9.30 5.84 -2.25
CA LYS A 134 9.09 4.74 -3.19
C LYS A 134 9.23 5.19 -4.65
N ASN A 135 8.58 6.28 -5.01
CA ASN A 135 8.58 6.79 -6.37
C ASN A 135 9.98 7.28 -6.79
N GLU A 136 10.68 8.04 -5.93
CA GLU A 136 12.01 8.54 -6.25
C GLU A 136 13.06 7.42 -6.27
N ILE A 137 12.93 6.40 -5.43
CA ILE A 137 13.79 5.21 -5.48
C ILE A 137 13.56 4.45 -6.79
N ASN A 138 12.30 4.17 -7.16
CA ASN A 138 11.98 3.49 -8.42
C ASN A 138 12.53 4.27 -9.63
N LYS A 139 12.37 5.57 -9.64
CA LYS A 139 12.93 6.46 -10.67
C LYS A 139 14.46 6.39 -10.73
N ALA A 140 15.13 6.38 -9.58
CA ALA A 140 16.59 6.25 -9.52
C ALA A 140 17.08 4.91 -10.07
N PHE A 141 16.33 3.82 -9.87
CA PHE A 141 16.67 2.50 -10.41
C PHE A 141 16.28 2.34 -11.88
N GLY A 142 15.36 3.18 -12.40
CA GLY A 142 14.87 3.11 -13.76
C GLY A 142 13.85 2.00 -14.00
N ASP A 143 13.39 1.36 -12.94
CA ASP A 143 12.36 0.31 -12.96
C ASP A 143 11.51 0.33 -11.67
N ASP A 144 10.39 -0.38 -11.70
CA ASP A 144 9.44 -0.47 -10.59
C ASP A 144 9.82 -1.59 -9.62
N ARG A 145 10.93 -1.43 -8.91
CA ARG A 145 11.54 -2.43 -8.02
C ARG A 145 11.02 -2.39 -6.58
N VAL A 146 10.57 -1.24 -6.10
CA VAL A 146 10.14 -1.07 -4.72
C VAL A 146 8.68 -1.49 -4.58
N TYR A 147 8.43 -2.47 -3.72
CA TYR A 147 7.07 -2.81 -3.31
C TYR A 147 6.53 -1.79 -2.32
N ASP A 148 7.30 -1.53 -1.26
CA ASP A 148 6.89 -0.62 -0.19
C ASP A 148 8.09 -0.05 0.57
N VAL A 149 7.83 1.02 1.35
CA VAL A 149 8.79 1.66 2.25
C VAL A 149 8.20 1.70 3.65
N TYR A 150 8.94 1.19 4.62
CA TYR A 150 8.54 1.15 6.02
C TYR A 150 9.40 2.08 6.85
N ILE A 151 8.77 2.89 7.70
CA ILE A 151 9.43 3.74 8.69
C ILE A 151 9.34 3.03 10.04
N THR A 152 10.49 2.64 10.59
CA THR A 152 10.57 1.84 11.83
C THR A 152 10.96 2.66 13.04
N ASN A 153 11.62 3.78 12.83
CA ASN A 153 12.00 4.73 13.88
C ASN A 153 11.98 6.14 13.29
N PHE A 154 11.53 7.11 14.09
CA PHE A 154 11.43 8.50 13.65
C PHE A 154 11.64 9.44 14.83
N VAL A 155 12.70 10.23 14.80
CA VAL A 155 12.99 11.26 15.79
C VAL A 155 13.43 12.54 15.06
N LEU A 156 12.73 13.63 15.30
CA LEU A 156 13.04 14.97 14.79
C LEU A 156 13.54 15.84 15.95
N GLN A 157 14.73 16.41 15.83
CA GLN A 157 15.36 17.27 16.81
C GLN A 157 15.78 18.60 16.21
#